data_f4983de75662c689ad27fc5d35c14a29
#
_entry.id   f4983de75662c689ad27fc5d35c14a29
#
_cell.length_a   1.000
_cell.length_b   1.000
_cell.length_c   1.000
_cell.angle_alpha   90.00
_cell.angle_beta   90.00
_cell.angle_gamma   90.00
#
_symmetry.space_group_name_H-M   'P 1'
#
loop_
_entity.id
_entity.type
_entity.pdbx_description
1 polymer ?
#
loop_
_entity_poly.entity_id
_entity_poly.type
_entity_poly.pdbx_seq_one_letter_code
_entity_poly.pdbx_strand_id
1 'polypeptide(L)'
;MDKYEYRLKAEQIEKLVKKKDYQTAVKISDTIDWRRVKNLNMLYIVADLYEAVERYEDCMEILNIAYDRAPVGRMLLYKMTEIATRTHNFEEAIKLYREFVKAAPHDQSRYILKYQIYRERGSSLDDQIKTLKEYKTHEYQEKWAYELASLYDQAGMQEDCVRECDELILWFSEGEYVTKAMELKMKYEPLTPVQQDKYDHRYQTGASVNVGEDD
;
A
#
# COMPACT_ATOMS: atom_id res chain seq x y z
N MET A 1 35.14 -2.21 2.04
CA MET A 1 34.56 -3.21 1.13
C MET A 1 35.00 -2.90 -0.28
N ASP A 2 35.57 -3.86 -0.97
CA ASP A 2 35.96 -3.70 -2.36
C ASP A 2 34.77 -3.90 -3.32
N LYS A 3 34.98 -3.61 -4.62
CA LYS A 3 33.92 -3.68 -5.63
C LYS A 3 33.42 -5.13 -5.87
N TYR A 4 34.27 -6.11 -5.71
CA TYR A 4 33.93 -7.52 -5.93
C TYR A 4 33.10 -8.05 -4.76
N GLU A 5 33.53 -7.78 -3.54
CA GLU A 5 32.80 -8.13 -2.31
C GLU A 5 31.39 -7.53 -2.32
N TYR A 6 31.27 -6.22 -2.67
CA TYR A 6 29.98 -5.56 -2.79
C TYR A 6 29.06 -6.28 -3.79
N ARG A 7 29.59 -6.63 -4.98
CA ARG A 7 28.77 -7.30 -6.01
C ARG A 7 28.23 -8.64 -5.52
N LEU A 8 29.05 -9.45 -4.86
CA LEU A 8 28.61 -10.73 -4.30
C LEU A 8 27.51 -10.55 -3.24
N LYS A 9 27.67 -9.59 -2.33
CA LYS A 9 26.67 -9.29 -1.31
C LYS A 9 25.37 -8.78 -1.92
N ALA A 10 25.42 -7.89 -2.91
CA ALA A 10 24.25 -7.38 -3.61
C ALA A 10 23.48 -8.51 -4.31
N GLU A 11 24.17 -9.39 -5.06
CA GLU A 11 23.56 -10.56 -5.69
C GLU A 11 22.91 -11.52 -4.67
N GLN A 12 23.53 -11.70 -3.50
CA GLN A 12 22.97 -12.51 -2.41
C GLN A 12 21.69 -11.88 -1.85
N ILE A 13 21.69 -10.57 -1.58
CA ILE A 13 20.51 -9.85 -1.10
C ILE A 13 19.36 -10.01 -2.09
N GLU A 14 19.59 -9.77 -3.40
CA GLU A 14 18.54 -9.93 -4.41
C GLU A 14 17.96 -11.35 -4.45
N LYS A 15 18.79 -12.37 -4.34
CA LYS A 15 18.34 -13.78 -4.30
C LYS A 15 17.51 -14.08 -3.06
N LEU A 16 17.92 -13.58 -1.89
CA LEU A 16 17.22 -13.78 -0.63
C LEU A 16 15.88 -13.04 -0.61
N VAL A 17 15.84 -11.81 -1.10
CA VAL A 17 14.60 -11.03 -1.24
C VAL A 17 13.60 -11.74 -2.14
N LYS A 18 14.04 -12.29 -3.29
CA LYS A 18 13.18 -13.09 -4.18
C LYS A 18 12.63 -14.36 -3.49
N LYS A 19 13.39 -14.95 -2.56
CA LYS A 19 12.96 -16.09 -1.74
C LYS A 19 12.16 -15.69 -0.50
N LYS A 20 11.96 -14.40 -0.26
CA LYS A 20 11.34 -13.83 0.95
C LYS A 20 12.09 -14.14 2.25
N ASP A 21 13.37 -14.50 2.18
CA ASP A 21 14.25 -14.62 3.35
C ASP A 21 14.83 -13.27 3.74
N TYR A 22 13.95 -12.41 4.24
CA TYR A 22 14.29 -11.04 4.60
C TYR A 22 15.25 -10.95 5.78
N GLN A 23 15.15 -11.88 6.75
CA GLN A 23 16.00 -11.86 7.94
C GLN A 23 17.48 -12.11 7.61
N THR A 24 17.76 -13.05 6.68
CA THR A 24 19.14 -13.28 6.22
C THR A 24 19.61 -12.13 5.34
N ALA A 25 18.74 -11.61 4.47
CA ALA A 25 19.07 -10.48 3.60
C ALA A 25 19.46 -9.22 4.39
N VAL A 26 18.76 -8.91 5.47
CA VAL A 26 19.05 -7.77 6.35
C VAL A 26 20.42 -7.88 7.00
N LYS A 27 20.80 -9.06 7.50
CA LYS A 27 22.13 -9.27 8.10
C LYS A 27 23.26 -8.98 7.12
N ILE A 28 23.08 -9.31 5.84
CA ILE A 28 24.06 -8.97 4.79
C ILE A 28 24.01 -7.47 4.51
N SER A 29 22.82 -6.88 4.39
CA SER A 29 22.62 -5.46 4.14
C SER A 29 23.30 -4.58 5.18
N ASP A 30 23.22 -4.96 6.46
CA ASP A 30 23.83 -4.23 7.59
C ASP A 30 25.36 -4.18 7.52
N THR A 31 25.99 -5.01 6.68
CA THR A 31 27.45 -5.01 6.47
C THR A 31 27.91 -4.07 5.34
N ILE A 32 26.99 -3.39 4.66
CA ILE A 32 27.26 -2.55 3.49
C ILE A 32 27.14 -1.07 3.85
N ASP A 33 28.15 -0.28 3.45
CA ASP A 33 28.07 1.19 3.52
C ASP A 33 27.30 1.71 2.29
N TRP A 34 25.99 1.88 2.44
CA TRP A 34 25.09 2.28 1.35
C TRP A 34 25.35 3.68 0.81
N ARG A 35 25.99 4.56 1.58
CA ARG A 35 26.39 5.90 1.12
C ARG A 35 27.38 5.85 -0.04
N ARG A 36 28.10 4.74 -0.21
CA ARG A 36 29.01 4.52 -1.32
C ARG A 36 28.36 3.87 -2.54
N VAL A 37 27.19 3.31 -2.39
CA VAL A 37 26.49 2.59 -3.46
C VAL A 37 25.78 3.58 -4.37
N LYS A 38 26.14 3.58 -5.67
CA LYS A 38 25.55 4.48 -6.67
C LYS A 38 24.35 3.91 -7.40
N ASN A 39 24.11 2.61 -7.30
CA ASN A 39 23.02 1.91 -7.98
C ASN A 39 21.70 2.20 -7.28
N LEU A 40 20.84 3.05 -7.88
CA LEU A 40 19.55 3.44 -7.34
C LEU A 40 18.61 2.24 -7.19
N ASN A 41 18.62 1.30 -8.16
CA ASN A 41 17.75 0.12 -8.09
C ASN A 41 18.08 -0.72 -6.85
N MET A 42 19.36 -0.87 -6.52
CA MET A 42 19.76 -1.60 -5.32
C MET A 42 19.36 -0.85 -4.03
N LEU A 43 19.42 0.47 -4.01
CA LEU A 43 18.91 1.27 -2.90
C LEU A 43 17.41 1.06 -2.70
N TYR A 44 16.62 1.00 -3.77
CA TYR A 44 15.18 0.70 -3.66
C TYR A 44 14.92 -0.71 -3.13
N ILE A 45 15.63 -1.73 -3.63
CA ILE A 45 15.51 -3.10 -3.13
C ILE A 45 15.80 -3.18 -1.63
N VAL A 46 16.80 -2.46 -1.16
CA VAL A 46 17.19 -2.46 0.25
C VAL A 46 16.23 -1.62 1.10
N ALA A 47 15.70 -0.53 0.59
CA ALA A 47 14.63 0.20 1.26
C ALA A 47 13.38 -0.69 1.45
N ASP A 48 12.97 -1.41 0.41
CA ASP A 48 11.86 -2.37 0.48
C ASP A 48 12.15 -3.52 1.47
N LEU A 49 13.41 -3.98 1.51
CA LEU A 49 13.85 -5.00 2.47
C LEU A 49 13.73 -4.51 3.92
N TYR A 50 14.21 -3.30 4.23
CA TYR A 50 14.09 -2.73 5.57
C TYR A 50 12.62 -2.46 5.95
N GLU A 51 11.80 -2.00 5.00
CA GLU A 51 10.36 -1.86 5.22
C GLU A 51 9.69 -3.20 5.54
N ALA A 52 10.03 -4.26 4.80
CA ALA A 52 9.45 -5.60 4.99
C ALA A 52 9.76 -6.22 6.36
N VAL A 53 10.81 -5.76 7.04
CA VAL A 53 11.17 -6.15 8.40
C VAL A 53 10.88 -5.06 9.44
N GLU A 54 10.08 -4.05 9.05
CA GLU A 54 9.61 -2.94 9.89
C GLU A 54 10.74 -2.06 10.48
N ARG A 55 11.91 -2.07 9.85
CA ARG A 55 13.04 -1.19 10.19
C ARG A 55 12.91 0.14 9.44
N TYR A 56 11.92 0.92 9.81
CA TYR A 56 11.52 2.13 9.07
C TYR A 56 12.57 3.25 9.10
N GLU A 57 13.35 3.36 10.17
CA GLU A 57 14.43 4.35 10.27
C GLU A 57 15.53 4.05 9.25
N ASP A 58 15.95 2.78 9.15
CA ASP A 58 16.92 2.34 8.15
C ASP A 58 16.37 2.47 6.73
N CYS A 59 15.10 2.13 6.53
CA CYS A 59 14.41 2.35 5.25
C CYS A 59 14.49 3.82 4.84
N MET A 60 14.17 4.75 5.75
CA MET A 60 14.22 6.19 5.46
C MET A 60 15.64 6.68 5.20
N GLU A 61 16.65 6.15 5.90
CA GLU A 61 18.07 6.49 5.62
C GLU A 61 18.44 6.11 4.18
N ILE A 62 18.08 4.90 3.74
CA ILE A 62 18.33 4.44 2.36
C ILE A 62 17.59 5.30 1.33
N LEU A 63 16.33 5.63 1.60
CA LEU A 63 15.53 6.49 0.72
C LEU A 63 16.11 7.91 0.62
N ASN A 64 16.62 8.47 1.71
CA ASN A 64 17.31 9.76 1.69
C ASN A 64 18.59 9.71 0.83
N ILE A 65 19.37 8.63 0.92
CA ILE A 65 20.53 8.43 0.05
C ILE A 65 20.12 8.38 -1.43
N ALA A 66 19.00 7.73 -1.74
CA ALA A 66 18.46 7.68 -3.10
C ALA A 66 17.96 9.07 -3.55
N TYR A 67 17.29 9.80 -2.67
CA TYR A 67 16.76 11.15 -2.94
C TYR A 67 17.87 12.16 -3.24
N ASP A 68 18.97 12.14 -2.48
CA ASP A 68 20.13 13.01 -2.71
C ASP A 68 20.77 12.82 -4.11
N ARG A 69 20.55 11.65 -4.71
CA ARG A 69 21.08 11.29 -6.02
C ARG A 69 20.13 11.52 -7.19
N ALA A 70 18.86 11.42 -6.94
CA ALA A 70 17.80 11.58 -7.93
C ALA A 70 16.54 12.20 -7.30
N PRO A 71 16.56 13.51 -6.98
CA PRO A 71 15.51 14.15 -6.19
C PRO A 71 14.15 14.30 -6.90
N VAL A 72 14.02 13.91 -8.16
CA VAL A 72 12.84 14.16 -9.00
C VAL A 72 11.90 12.94 -9.12
N GLY A 73 12.18 11.84 -8.42
CA GLY A 73 11.38 10.63 -8.52
C GLY A 73 10.07 10.71 -7.74
N ARG A 74 8.91 10.89 -8.43
CA ARG A 74 7.60 10.90 -7.76
C ARG A 74 7.36 9.65 -6.89
N MET A 75 7.79 8.47 -7.35
CA MET A 75 7.66 7.21 -6.60
C MET A 75 8.48 7.21 -5.32
N LEU A 76 9.66 7.83 -5.34
CA LEU A 76 10.50 7.98 -4.17
C LEU A 76 9.85 8.90 -3.14
N LEU A 77 9.35 10.07 -3.57
CA LEU A 77 8.61 10.99 -2.69
C LEU A 77 7.36 10.36 -2.10
N TYR A 78 6.64 9.56 -2.91
CA TYR A 78 5.48 8.80 -2.45
C TYR A 78 5.87 7.87 -1.30
N LYS A 79 6.88 7.02 -1.52
CA LYS A 79 7.35 6.05 -0.53
C LYS A 79 7.90 6.72 0.74
N MET A 80 8.68 7.77 0.59
CA MET A 80 9.19 8.53 1.73
C MET A 80 8.04 9.14 2.56
N THR A 81 7.00 9.66 1.90
CA THR A 81 5.82 10.17 2.58
C THR A 81 5.09 9.08 3.35
N GLU A 82 4.92 7.88 2.77
CA GLU A 82 4.31 6.73 3.45
C GLU A 82 5.11 6.32 4.69
N ILE A 83 6.43 6.19 4.57
CA ILE A 83 7.30 5.80 5.70
C ILE A 83 7.26 6.87 6.81
N ALA A 84 7.38 8.16 6.47
CA ALA A 84 7.29 9.25 7.44
C ALA A 84 5.91 9.28 8.15
N THR A 85 4.83 8.99 7.43
CA THR A 85 3.48 8.89 7.99
C THR A 85 3.37 7.71 8.95
N ARG A 86 3.88 6.55 8.56
CA ARG A 86 3.84 5.30 9.35
C ARG A 86 4.67 5.39 10.63
N THR A 87 5.76 6.16 10.61
CA THR A 87 6.59 6.45 11.79
C THR A 87 6.10 7.64 12.61
N HIS A 88 4.92 8.17 12.30
CA HIS A 88 4.31 9.35 12.94
C HIS A 88 5.17 10.63 12.90
N ASN A 89 6.13 10.69 11.97
CA ASN A 89 6.88 11.92 11.70
C ASN A 89 6.07 12.82 10.75
N PHE A 90 5.00 13.41 11.28
CA PHE A 90 4.02 14.15 10.47
C PHE A 90 4.56 15.45 9.89
N GLU A 91 5.55 16.07 10.51
CA GLU A 91 6.20 17.25 9.96
C GLU A 91 6.90 16.93 8.65
N GLU A 92 7.73 15.88 8.65
CA GLU A 92 8.41 15.41 7.44
C GLU A 92 7.42 14.83 6.41
N ALA A 93 6.41 14.08 6.86
CA ALA A 93 5.38 13.55 5.98
C ALA A 93 4.65 14.65 5.21
N ILE A 94 4.27 15.74 5.87
CA ILE A 94 3.60 16.89 5.23
C ILE A 94 4.53 17.62 4.27
N LYS A 95 5.81 17.77 4.62
CA LYS A 95 6.81 18.37 3.73
C LYS A 95 6.98 17.54 2.46
N LEU A 96 7.22 16.23 2.59
CA LEU A 96 7.38 15.29 1.48
C LEU A 96 6.11 15.20 0.62
N TYR A 97 4.93 15.21 1.23
CA TYR A 97 3.66 15.28 0.54
C TYR A 97 3.54 16.51 -0.36
N ARG A 98 3.94 17.69 0.15
CA ARG A 98 3.93 18.93 -0.64
C ARG A 98 4.89 18.85 -1.83
N GLU A 99 6.06 18.25 -1.63
CA GLU A 99 7.02 18.01 -2.71
C GLU A 99 6.47 17.03 -3.75
N PHE A 100 5.81 15.95 -3.31
CA PHE A 100 5.11 15.02 -4.20
C PHE A 100 4.04 15.72 -5.05
N VAL A 101 3.16 16.50 -4.44
CA VAL A 101 2.10 17.24 -5.15
C VAL A 101 2.70 18.24 -6.15
N LYS A 102 3.82 18.88 -5.81
CA LYS A 102 4.53 19.80 -6.71
C LYS A 102 5.17 19.06 -7.89
N ALA A 103 5.77 17.89 -7.64
CA ALA A 103 6.43 17.09 -8.66
C ALA A 103 5.43 16.36 -9.59
N ALA A 104 4.26 15.99 -9.08
CA ALA A 104 3.24 15.23 -9.79
C ALA A 104 1.82 15.78 -9.51
N PRO A 105 1.48 16.99 -9.98
CA PRO A 105 0.23 17.69 -9.62
C PRO A 105 -1.04 16.97 -10.13
N HIS A 106 -0.93 16.12 -11.13
CA HIS A 106 -2.04 15.36 -11.71
C HIS A 106 -2.09 13.90 -11.24
N ASP A 107 -1.17 13.48 -10.37
CA ASP A 107 -1.19 12.12 -9.81
C ASP A 107 -2.24 12.00 -8.71
N GLN A 108 -3.22 11.14 -8.92
CA GLN A 108 -4.35 10.99 -7.99
C GLN A 108 -3.94 10.30 -6.68
N SER A 109 -2.79 9.62 -6.64
CA SER A 109 -2.23 9.06 -5.41
C SER A 109 -1.99 10.11 -4.31
N ARG A 110 -1.97 11.40 -4.66
CA ARG A 110 -1.92 12.50 -3.68
C ARG A 110 -3.07 12.46 -2.67
N TYR A 111 -4.25 12.04 -3.10
CA TYR A 111 -5.40 11.90 -2.19
C TYR A 111 -5.20 10.74 -1.22
N ILE A 112 -4.58 9.66 -1.69
CA ILE A 112 -4.25 8.51 -0.85
C ILE A 112 -3.22 8.87 0.22
N LEU A 113 -2.13 9.55 -0.17
CA LEU A 113 -1.14 10.05 0.79
C LEU A 113 -1.77 10.99 1.83
N LYS A 114 -2.62 11.91 1.37
CA LYS A 114 -3.33 12.84 2.26
C LYS A 114 -4.25 12.10 3.24
N TYR A 115 -5.00 11.10 2.75
CA TYR A 115 -5.85 10.26 3.57
C TYR A 115 -5.02 9.49 4.62
N GLN A 116 -3.91 8.87 4.21
CA GLN A 116 -3.02 8.14 5.13
C GLN A 116 -2.49 9.06 6.25
N ILE A 117 -2.05 10.27 5.90
CA ILE A 117 -1.60 11.27 6.89
C ILE A 117 -2.76 11.63 7.84
N TYR A 118 -3.96 11.88 7.33
CA TYR A 118 -5.12 12.21 8.15
C TYR A 118 -5.50 11.08 9.09
N ARG A 119 -5.52 9.84 8.60
CA ARG A 119 -5.82 8.66 9.40
C ARG A 119 -4.83 8.49 10.54
N GLU A 120 -3.54 8.47 10.25
CA GLU A 120 -2.49 8.25 11.26
C GLU A 120 -2.39 9.40 12.28
N ARG A 121 -2.75 10.62 11.89
CA ARG A 121 -2.84 11.77 12.81
C ARG A 121 -4.09 11.76 13.68
N GLY A 122 -5.06 10.88 13.42
CA GLY A 122 -6.36 10.90 14.10
C GLY A 122 -7.21 12.12 13.73
N SER A 123 -7.10 12.62 12.48
CA SER A 123 -7.98 13.68 11.97
C SER A 123 -9.44 13.23 11.93
N SER A 124 -10.37 14.18 11.84
CA SER A 124 -11.80 13.88 11.85
C SER A 124 -12.21 12.88 10.76
N LEU A 125 -13.23 12.06 11.04
CA LEU A 125 -13.79 11.15 10.03
C LEU A 125 -14.30 11.92 8.80
N ASP A 126 -14.84 13.13 8.99
CA ASP A 126 -15.30 13.98 7.89
C ASP A 126 -14.17 14.35 6.93
N ASP A 127 -12.99 14.71 7.45
CA ASP A 127 -11.82 15.03 6.62
C ASP A 127 -11.32 13.81 5.86
N GLN A 128 -11.32 12.64 6.50
CA GLN A 128 -10.93 11.37 5.90
C GLN A 128 -11.91 10.96 4.79
N ILE A 129 -13.21 10.99 5.08
CA ILE A 129 -14.29 10.70 4.12
C ILE A 129 -14.22 11.64 2.93
N LYS A 130 -14.11 12.95 3.18
CA LYS A 130 -14.00 13.95 2.11
C LYS A 130 -12.82 13.67 1.19
N THR A 131 -11.68 13.28 1.74
CA THR A 131 -10.47 13.00 0.97
C THR A 131 -10.63 11.77 0.07
N LEU A 132 -11.20 10.66 0.57
CA LEU A 132 -11.46 9.47 -0.23
C LEU A 132 -12.61 9.65 -1.23
N LYS A 133 -13.62 10.47 -0.90
CA LYS A 133 -14.64 10.87 -1.88
C LYS A 133 -14.03 11.63 -3.05
N GLU A 134 -13.12 12.54 -2.79
CA GLU A 134 -12.40 13.27 -3.85
C GLU A 134 -11.58 12.31 -4.72
N TYR A 135 -10.85 11.38 -4.11
CA TYR A 135 -10.13 10.33 -4.85
C TYR A 135 -11.09 9.54 -5.77
N LYS A 136 -12.24 9.11 -5.24
CA LYS A 136 -13.25 8.34 -5.97
C LYS A 136 -13.77 9.07 -7.22
N THR A 137 -13.78 10.40 -7.26
CA THR A 137 -14.19 11.15 -8.46
C THR A 137 -13.22 11.01 -9.64
N HIS A 138 -12.00 10.54 -9.38
CA HIS A 138 -10.94 10.38 -10.36
C HIS A 138 -10.63 8.92 -10.65
N GLU A 139 -10.58 8.09 -9.62
CA GLU A 139 -10.24 6.68 -9.73
C GLU A 139 -11.11 5.85 -8.77
N TYR A 140 -11.50 4.65 -9.21
CA TYR A 140 -12.27 3.72 -8.40
C TYR A 140 -11.51 2.41 -8.23
N GLN A 141 -10.97 2.18 -7.04
CA GLN A 141 -10.19 0.98 -6.68
C GLN A 141 -10.80 0.29 -5.47
N GLU A 142 -10.86 -1.04 -5.51
CA GLU A 142 -11.50 -1.89 -4.49
C GLU A 142 -11.11 -1.52 -3.05
N LYS A 143 -9.80 -1.44 -2.81
CA LYS A 143 -9.25 -1.15 -1.49
C LYS A 143 -9.78 0.15 -0.91
N TRP A 144 -9.76 1.22 -1.73
CA TRP A 144 -10.13 2.55 -1.26
C TRP A 144 -11.63 2.76 -1.21
N ALA A 145 -12.40 2.05 -2.05
CA ALA A 145 -13.86 1.99 -1.96
C ALA A 145 -14.29 1.30 -0.65
N TYR A 146 -13.65 0.18 -0.31
CA TYR A 146 -13.92 -0.50 0.97
C TYR A 146 -13.52 0.36 2.17
N GLU A 147 -12.37 1.05 2.10
CA GLU A 147 -11.94 1.97 3.16
C GLU A 147 -12.94 3.11 3.36
N LEU A 148 -13.49 3.68 2.27
CA LEU A 148 -14.53 4.70 2.34
C LEU A 148 -15.82 4.14 2.99
N ALA A 149 -16.25 2.93 2.62
CA ALA A 149 -17.40 2.28 3.25
C ALA A 149 -17.17 2.06 4.76
N SER A 150 -15.95 1.66 5.14
CA SER A 150 -15.57 1.49 6.55
C SER A 150 -15.59 2.82 7.33
N LEU A 151 -15.20 3.93 6.70
CA LEU A 151 -15.30 5.25 7.32
C LEU A 151 -16.75 5.69 7.52
N TYR A 152 -17.64 5.38 6.58
CA TYR A 152 -19.08 5.61 6.75
C TYR A 152 -19.66 4.81 7.91
N ASP A 153 -19.26 3.52 8.05
CA ASP A 153 -19.64 2.67 9.19
C ASP A 153 -19.20 3.30 10.52
N GLN A 154 -17.93 3.72 10.61
CA GLN A 154 -17.38 4.38 11.80
C GLN A 154 -18.08 5.71 12.13
N ALA A 155 -18.51 6.45 11.13
CA ALA A 155 -19.24 7.71 11.28
C ALA A 155 -20.73 7.54 11.57
N GLY A 156 -21.26 6.29 11.59
CA GLY A 156 -22.68 6.00 11.76
C GLY A 156 -23.55 6.36 10.55
N MET A 157 -22.94 6.56 9.38
CA MET A 157 -23.60 6.91 8.12
C MET A 157 -24.05 5.65 7.38
N GLN A 158 -25.06 4.96 7.92
CA GLN A 158 -25.47 3.62 7.49
C GLN A 158 -25.88 3.57 6.01
N GLU A 159 -26.70 4.51 5.55
CA GLU A 159 -27.16 4.56 4.15
C GLU A 159 -26.00 4.74 3.17
N ASP A 160 -25.04 5.61 3.50
CA ASP A 160 -23.84 5.82 2.68
C ASP A 160 -22.93 4.60 2.68
N CYS A 161 -22.79 3.92 3.83
CA CYS A 161 -22.03 2.69 3.96
C CYS A 161 -22.59 1.58 3.07
N VAL A 162 -23.89 1.33 3.16
CA VAL A 162 -24.58 0.29 2.36
C VAL A 162 -24.46 0.61 0.87
N ARG A 163 -24.71 1.86 0.48
CA ARG A 163 -24.60 2.29 -0.92
C ARG A 163 -23.18 2.10 -1.48
N GLU A 164 -22.14 2.43 -0.70
CA GLU A 164 -20.75 2.24 -1.11
C GLU A 164 -20.40 0.75 -1.23
N CYS A 165 -20.87 -0.09 -0.31
CA CYS A 165 -20.73 -1.54 -0.39
C CYS A 165 -21.39 -2.11 -1.66
N ASP A 166 -22.61 -1.71 -1.96
CA ASP A 166 -23.34 -2.17 -3.14
C ASP A 166 -22.64 -1.76 -4.44
N GLU A 167 -22.13 -0.54 -4.50
CA GLU A 167 -21.38 -0.05 -5.65
C GLU A 167 -20.08 -0.85 -5.84
N LEU A 168 -19.32 -1.11 -4.78
CA LEU A 168 -18.10 -1.92 -4.82
C LEU A 168 -18.40 -3.35 -5.31
N ILE A 169 -19.42 -4.00 -4.76
CA ILE A 169 -19.84 -5.36 -5.13
C ILE A 169 -20.27 -5.41 -6.61
N LEU A 170 -20.93 -4.36 -7.09
CA LEU A 170 -21.37 -4.26 -8.48
C LEU A 170 -20.20 -4.15 -9.43
N TRP A 171 -19.22 -3.29 -9.13
CA TRP A 171 -18.10 -3.00 -10.03
C TRP A 171 -17.07 -4.12 -10.11
N PHE A 172 -16.73 -4.74 -8.97
CA PHE A 172 -15.62 -5.71 -8.92
C PHE A 172 -16.07 -7.17 -8.91
N SER A 173 -17.33 -7.43 -8.61
CA SER A 173 -17.96 -8.76 -8.67
C SER A 173 -17.40 -9.82 -7.72
N GLU A 174 -16.10 -9.94 -7.55
CA GLU A 174 -15.39 -10.92 -6.70
C GLU A 174 -14.08 -10.34 -6.16
N GLY A 175 -13.53 -10.94 -5.12
CA GLY A 175 -12.28 -10.52 -4.50
C GLY A 175 -12.38 -10.32 -3.00
N GLU A 176 -11.24 -10.09 -2.36
CA GLU A 176 -11.15 -9.92 -0.91
C GLU A 176 -12.00 -8.74 -0.41
N TYR A 177 -11.90 -7.59 -1.08
CA TYR A 177 -12.64 -6.40 -0.69
C TYR A 177 -14.13 -6.48 -0.99
N VAL A 178 -14.52 -7.23 -2.04
CA VAL A 178 -15.93 -7.53 -2.33
C VAL A 178 -16.54 -8.37 -1.19
N THR A 179 -15.82 -9.41 -0.73
CA THR A 179 -16.24 -10.22 0.41
C THR A 179 -16.37 -9.37 1.68
N LYS A 180 -15.38 -8.53 1.98
CA LYS A 180 -15.41 -7.62 3.12
C LYS A 180 -16.56 -6.60 3.03
N ALA A 181 -16.87 -6.10 1.84
CA ALA A 181 -18.00 -5.20 1.61
C ALA A 181 -19.35 -5.89 1.85
N MET A 182 -19.51 -7.15 1.44
CA MET A 182 -20.68 -7.95 1.75
C MET A 182 -20.85 -8.16 3.27
N GLU A 183 -19.77 -8.48 3.97
CA GLU A 183 -19.76 -8.63 5.43
C GLU A 183 -20.09 -7.32 6.15
N LEU A 184 -19.60 -6.21 5.66
CA LEU A 184 -19.88 -4.88 6.21
C LEU A 184 -21.36 -4.52 5.99
N LYS A 185 -21.90 -4.74 4.78
CA LYS A 185 -23.32 -4.52 4.46
C LYS A 185 -24.25 -5.31 5.36
N MET A 186 -23.92 -6.57 5.64
CA MET A 186 -24.73 -7.46 6.50
C MET A 186 -24.92 -6.94 7.92
N LYS A 187 -24.15 -5.97 8.40
CA LYS A 187 -24.41 -5.30 9.68
C LYS A 187 -25.71 -4.49 9.68
N TYR A 188 -26.16 -4.05 8.52
CA TYR A 188 -27.27 -3.11 8.36
C TYR A 188 -28.47 -3.72 7.65
N GLU A 189 -28.23 -4.53 6.63
CA GLU A 189 -29.28 -5.16 5.84
C GLU A 189 -28.82 -6.49 5.22
N PRO A 190 -29.74 -7.40 4.89
CA PRO A 190 -29.39 -8.67 4.26
C PRO A 190 -28.84 -8.45 2.85
N LEU A 191 -28.00 -9.39 2.41
CA LEU A 191 -27.53 -9.44 1.03
C LEU A 191 -28.72 -9.70 0.08
N THR A 192 -28.64 -9.16 -1.13
CA THR A 192 -29.57 -9.55 -2.20
C THR A 192 -29.34 -11.02 -2.56
N PRO A 193 -30.31 -11.73 -3.17
CA PRO A 193 -30.13 -13.14 -3.56
C PRO A 193 -28.88 -13.38 -4.41
N VAL A 194 -28.56 -12.45 -5.33
CA VAL A 194 -27.36 -12.53 -6.17
C VAL A 194 -26.08 -12.34 -5.36
N GLN A 195 -26.08 -11.40 -4.42
CA GLN A 195 -24.94 -11.18 -3.52
C GLN A 195 -24.73 -12.36 -2.57
N GLN A 196 -25.84 -12.94 -2.05
CA GLN A 196 -25.80 -14.11 -1.18
C GLN A 196 -25.21 -15.32 -1.91
N ASP A 197 -25.63 -15.58 -3.13
CA ASP A 197 -25.08 -16.68 -3.95
C ASP A 197 -23.57 -16.52 -4.15
N LYS A 198 -23.10 -15.30 -4.51
CA LYS A 198 -21.68 -14.98 -4.63
C LYS A 198 -20.93 -15.18 -3.30
N TYR A 199 -21.51 -14.75 -2.20
CA TYR A 199 -20.92 -14.88 -0.88
C TYR A 199 -20.75 -16.34 -0.47
N ASP A 200 -21.75 -17.17 -0.72
CA ASP A 200 -21.74 -18.60 -0.38
C ASP A 200 -20.72 -19.38 -1.21
N HIS A 201 -20.47 -18.95 -2.46
CA HIS A 201 -19.54 -19.60 -3.39
C HIS A 201 -18.13 -18.96 -3.42
N ARG A 202 -17.84 -17.94 -2.61
CA ARG A 202 -16.58 -17.17 -2.63
C ARG A 202 -15.28 -17.97 -2.48
N TYR A 203 -15.35 -19.17 -1.92
CA TYR A 203 -14.19 -20.06 -1.78
C TYR A 203 -14.12 -21.17 -2.83
N GLN A 204 -15.12 -21.31 -3.72
CA GLN A 204 -15.15 -22.36 -4.73
C GLN A 204 -14.36 -22.01 -5.99
N THR A 205 -14.14 -20.72 -6.26
CA THR A 205 -13.37 -20.25 -7.43
C THR A 205 -11.87 -20.51 -7.34
N GLY A 206 -11.34 -20.97 -6.21
CA GLY A 206 -9.94 -21.35 -5.99
C GLY A 206 -9.61 -22.84 -6.21
N ALA A 207 -10.60 -23.70 -6.49
CA ALA A 207 -10.43 -25.16 -6.49
C ALA A 207 -10.50 -25.84 -7.88
N SER A 208 -10.46 -25.06 -8.97
CA SER A 208 -10.64 -25.62 -10.32
C SER A 208 -9.44 -25.43 -11.22
N VAL A 209 -8.24 -25.84 -10.81
CA VAL A 209 -7.16 -26.19 -11.75
C VAL A 209 -6.30 -27.28 -11.11
N ASN A 210 -6.71 -28.54 -11.22
CA ASN A 210 -5.84 -29.70 -11.33
C ASN A 210 -6.71 -30.97 -11.48
N VAL A 211 -7.15 -31.24 -12.69
CA VAL A 211 -7.37 -32.64 -13.12
C VAL A 211 -6.48 -32.81 -14.33
N GLY A 212 -5.34 -33.42 -14.05
CA GLY A 212 -4.52 -34.00 -15.10
C GLY A 212 -5.32 -35.09 -15.78
N GLU A 213 -5.34 -35.10 -17.08
CA GLU A 213 -5.61 -36.28 -17.88
C GLU A 213 -4.26 -36.87 -18.27
N ASP A 214 -3.91 -37.94 -17.57
CA ASP A 214 -3.10 -39.00 -18.15
C ASP A 214 -4.06 -39.88 -18.96
N ASP A 215 -3.81 -40.00 -20.25
CA ASP A 215 -3.92 -41.18 -21.09
C ASP A 215 -3.14 -40.99 -22.40
#